data_d0d427640e2e8d7663c74e9f1b7ada3e
#
_entry.id   d0d427640e2e8d7663c74e9f1b7ada3e
#
_cell.length_a   1.000
_cell.length_b   1.000
_cell.length_c   1.000
_cell.angle_alpha   90.00
_cell.angle_beta   90.00
_cell.angle_gamma   90.00
#
_symmetry.space_group_name_H-M   'P 1'
#
loop_
_entity.id
_entity.type
_entity.pdbx_description
1 polymer ?
#
loop_
_entity_poly.entity_id
_entity_poly.type
_entity_poly.pdbx_seq_one_letter_code
_entity_poly.pdbx_strand_id
1 'polypeptide(L)'
;MSLIDVNSSSPSIDRLSPVLDHFRVQATLFHAGPLCGHQRFDAQPGRGFLHVLRRGEMELLYRDGAKLARTHLAEPTLLLFPRAVHHEFINPPVDGSDFTCATLDFDGGVRNPIVQSLPDVIVLPLGAIDGLQGALDLLFAESDQLRCGSRLLANRLFEVVLIQVLRWIIDHPDTAQVSPGMMRGLSDPRLAKALMAVHAAPDAEWTLERMAERAGMSRSAFAAAFKTATGSTPAAYSLDWKLNVATSLLRAGRPVKQVALELGFADAPTFSRAFRRRNGVSPREWLGARGETA
;
A
#
# COMPACT_ATOMS: atom_id res chain seq x y z
N MET A 1 -41.48 5.72 24.81
CA MET A 1 -40.72 6.53 23.82
C MET A 1 -39.24 6.42 24.22
N SER A 2 -38.58 5.39 23.74
CA SER A 2 -37.19 5.02 24.14
C SER A 2 -36.21 5.80 23.28
N LEU A 3 -35.35 6.55 23.94
CA LEU A 3 -34.23 7.28 23.29
C LEU A 3 -33.25 6.25 22.78
N ILE A 4 -33.00 6.32 21.48
CA ILE A 4 -31.97 5.51 20.81
C ILE A 4 -30.63 6.06 21.31
N ASP A 5 -29.89 5.23 22.03
CA ASP A 5 -28.49 5.45 22.37
C ASP A 5 -27.70 5.52 21.05
N VAL A 6 -27.33 6.73 20.67
CA VAL A 6 -26.36 6.96 19.59
C VAL A 6 -25.00 6.55 20.15
N ASN A 7 -24.64 5.32 19.84
CA ASN A 7 -23.36 4.70 20.14
C ASN A 7 -22.23 5.68 19.73
N SER A 8 -21.42 6.06 20.69
CA SER A 8 -20.27 6.96 20.54
C SER A 8 -19.16 6.28 19.73
N SER A 9 -19.37 6.14 18.42
CA SER A 9 -18.27 5.86 17.51
C SER A 9 -17.38 7.12 17.48
N SER A 10 -16.17 7.02 18.04
CA SER A 10 -15.12 8.01 17.78
C SER A 10 -15.09 8.31 16.29
N PRO A 11 -14.99 9.59 15.88
CA PRO A 11 -15.02 9.95 14.48
C PRO A 11 -13.97 9.11 13.73
N SER A 12 -14.43 8.34 12.75
CA SER A 12 -13.55 7.50 11.93
C SER A 12 -12.59 8.43 11.19
N ILE A 13 -11.32 8.39 11.59
CA ILE A 13 -10.28 9.25 11.02
C ILE A 13 -9.83 8.58 9.73
N ASP A 14 -9.81 9.30 8.62
CA ASP A 14 -9.30 8.82 7.34
C ASP A 14 -7.77 8.73 7.37
N ARG A 15 -7.27 7.50 7.60
CA ARG A 15 -5.85 7.21 7.80
C ARG A 15 -5.09 6.99 6.49
N LEU A 16 -5.79 6.78 5.37
CA LEU A 16 -5.19 6.40 4.09
C LEU A 16 -5.11 7.55 3.09
N SER A 17 -6.10 8.44 3.04
CA SER A 17 -6.12 9.51 2.02
C SER A 17 -4.84 10.35 2.01
N PRO A 18 -4.26 10.81 3.14
CA PRO A 18 -3.01 11.56 3.10
C PRO A 18 -1.82 10.78 2.53
N VAL A 19 -1.86 9.46 2.56
CA VAL A 19 -0.83 8.60 1.94
C VAL A 19 -1.10 8.44 0.45
N LEU A 20 -2.34 8.11 0.08
CA LEU A 20 -2.74 7.84 -1.31
C LEU A 20 -2.74 9.10 -2.19
N ASP A 21 -2.90 10.29 -1.60
CA ASP A 21 -2.76 11.57 -2.31
C ASP A 21 -1.33 11.79 -2.83
N HIS A 22 -0.32 11.31 -2.10
CA HIS A 22 1.08 11.42 -2.48
C HIS A 22 1.61 10.20 -3.25
N PHE A 23 1.05 9.01 -3.01
CA PHE A 23 1.54 7.73 -3.55
C PHE A 23 0.40 6.96 -4.20
N ARG A 24 0.13 7.31 -5.45
CA ARG A 24 -0.93 6.68 -6.23
C ARG A 24 -0.60 5.23 -6.54
N VAL A 25 -1.66 4.44 -6.65
CA VAL A 25 -1.61 3.08 -7.14
C VAL A 25 -2.49 3.00 -8.37
N GLN A 26 -1.99 2.36 -9.41
CA GLN A 26 -2.75 2.07 -10.61
C GLN A 26 -2.94 0.56 -10.73
N ALA A 27 -4.17 0.13 -10.88
CA ALA A 27 -4.49 -1.26 -11.18
C ALA A 27 -4.77 -1.43 -12.66
N THR A 28 -4.30 -2.56 -13.22
CA THR A 28 -4.60 -2.90 -14.62
C THR A 28 -5.07 -4.35 -14.69
N LEU A 29 -6.34 -4.55 -15.03
CA LEU A 29 -6.91 -5.86 -15.29
C LEU A 29 -6.16 -6.54 -16.44
N PHE A 30 -5.69 -7.78 -16.23
CA PHE A 30 -5.03 -8.57 -17.27
C PHE A 30 -5.65 -9.93 -17.50
N HIS A 31 -6.45 -10.44 -16.56
CA HIS A 31 -7.14 -11.72 -16.71
C HIS A 31 -8.51 -11.69 -15.99
N ALA A 32 -9.51 -12.29 -16.62
CA ALA A 32 -10.80 -12.63 -16.02
C ALA A 32 -11.32 -13.93 -16.64
N GLY A 33 -11.74 -14.86 -15.78
CA GLY A 33 -12.24 -16.17 -16.16
C GLY A 33 -11.42 -17.33 -15.58
N PRO A 34 -11.64 -18.57 -16.07
CA PRO A 34 -10.99 -19.76 -15.53
C PRO A 34 -9.50 -19.81 -15.88
N LEU A 35 -8.71 -20.25 -14.91
CA LEU A 35 -7.31 -20.67 -15.07
C LEU A 35 -7.22 -22.17 -14.80
N CYS A 36 -6.69 -22.93 -15.77
CA CYS A 36 -6.54 -24.38 -15.70
C CYS A 36 -5.06 -24.77 -15.59
N GLY A 37 -4.78 -25.85 -14.86
CA GLY A 37 -3.43 -26.41 -14.72
C GLY A 37 -2.46 -25.46 -14.06
N HIS A 38 -1.20 -25.46 -14.51
CA HIS A 38 -0.11 -24.74 -13.88
C HIS A 38 0.10 -23.36 -14.54
N GLN A 39 -0.07 -22.30 -13.77
CA GLN A 39 0.15 -20.91 -14.20
C GLN A 39 1.30 -20.29 -13.40
N ARG A 40 2.19 -19.58 -14.10
CA ARG A 40 3.35 -18.90 -13.51
C ARG A 40 3.26 -17.40 -13.69
N PHE A 41 3.57 -16.68 -12.63
CA PHE A 41 3.62 -15.22 -12.59
C PHE A 41 5.04 -14.81 -12.18
N ASP A 42 5.81 -14.34 -13.16
CA ASP A 42 7.19 -13.94 -12.92
C ASP A 42 7.24 -12.60 -12.19
N ALA A 43 8.25 -12.47 -11.33
CA ALA A 43 8.54 -11.23 -10.62
C ALA A 43 8.91 -10.12 -11.62
N GLN A 44 8.10 -9.06 -11.67
CA GLN A 44 8.35 -7.89 -12.53
C GLN A 44 8.78 -6.71 -11.67
N PRO A 45 9.98 -6.15 -11.85
CA PRO A 45 10.48 -5.06 -11.03
C PRO A 45 9.50 -3.88 -10.95
N GLY A 46 9.18 -3.45 -9.71
CA GLY A 46 8.28 -2.33 -9.46
C GLY A 46 6.78 -2.63 -9.58
N ARG A 47 6.40 -3.85 -9.93
CA ARG A 47 5.02 -4.27 -10.14
C ARG A 47 4.57 -5.27 -9.06
N GLY A 48 3.36 -5.05 -8.56
CA GLY A 48 2.64 -5.98 -7.71
C GLY A 48 1.53 -6.70 -8.46
N PHE A 49 0.86 -7.64 -7.78
CA PHE A 49 -0.30 -8.36 -8.30
C PHE A 49 -1.43 -8.39 -7.28
N LEU A 50 -2.65 -8.34 -7.77
CA LEU A 50 -3.87 -8.57 -7.01
C LEU A 50 -4.71 -9.60 -7.77
N HIS A 51 -4.84 -10.80 -7.18
CA HIS A 51 -5.66 -11.86 -7.73
C HIS A 51 -6.85 -12.12 -6.82
N VAL A 52 -8.01 -12.31 -7.41
CA VAL A 52 -9.22 -12.68 -6.71
C VAL A 52 -9.67 -14.04 -7.25
N LEU A 53 -9.51 -15.09 -6.43
CA LEU A 53 -10.12 -16.39 -6.64
C LEU A 53 -11.60 -16.26 -6.33
N ARG A 54 -12.46 -16.37 -7.35
CA ARG A 54 -13.92 -16.21 -7.24
C ARG A 54 -14.60 -17.51 -6.89
N ARG A 55 -14.15 -18.60 -7.51
CA ARG A 55 -14.70 -19.97 -7.38
C ARG A 55 -13.64 -21.00 -7.71
N GLY A 56 -13.82 -22.20 -7.16
CA GLY A 56 -12.89 -23.31 -7.35
C GLY A 56 -11.87 -23.40 -6.24
N GLU A 57 -10.90 -24.25 -6.44
CA GLU A 57 -9.79 -24.50 -5.51
C GLU A 57 -8.45 -24.47 -6.25
N MET A 58 -7.39 -24.12 -5.55
CA MET A 58 -6.05 -24.12 -6.12
C MET A 58 -4.96 -24.28 -5.06
N GLU A 59 -3.76 -24.61 -5.50
CA GLU A 59 -2.57 -24.50 -4.67
C GLU A 59 -1.75 -23.29 -5.09
N LEU A 60 -1.44 -22.45 -4.13
CA LEU A 60 -0.53 -21.32 -4.27
C LEU A 60 0.87 -21.74 -3.87
N LEU A 61 1.85 -21.56 -4.76
CA LEU A 61 3.27 -21.68 -4.46
C LEU A 61 3.95 -20.32 -4.58
N TYR A 62 4.71 -19.93 -3.57
CA TYR A 62 5.47 -18.68 -3.59
C TYR A 62 6.71 -18.77 -2.71
N ARG A 63 7.65 -17.85 -2.89
CA ARG A 63 8.81 -17.76 -2.00
C ARG A 63 8.51 -16.79 -0.86
N ASP A 64 8.64 -17.30 0.37
CA ASP A 64 8.66 -16.52 1.59
C ASP A 64 10.10 -16.47 2.12
N GLY A 65 10.81 -15.42 1.75
CA GLY A 65 12.26 -15.35 1.94
C GLY A 65 12.99 -16.47 1.18
N ALA A 66 13.71 -17.33 1.92
CA ALA A 66 14.44 -18.46 1.34
C ALA A 66 13.59 -19.74 1.21
N LYS A 67 12.37 -19.78 1.78
CA LYS A 67 11.53 -20.97 1.82
C LYS A 67 10.51 -20.95 0.68
N LEU A 68 10.23 -22.10 0.11
CA LEU A 68 9.08 -22.31 -0.77
C LEU A 68 7.87 -22.60 0.11
N ALA A 69 6.89 -21.71 0.09
CA ALA A 69 5.61 -21.90 0.74
C ALA A 69 4.61 -22.52 -0.24
N ARG A 70 3.73 -23.37 0.28
CA ARG A 70 2.63 -24.00 -0.45
C ARG A 70 1.37 -23.88 0.39
N THR A 71 0.32 -23.34 -0.19
CA THR A 71 -0.95 -23.10 0.50
C THR A 71 -2.09 -23.57 -0.39
N HIS A 72 -2.95 -24.47 0.13
CA HIS A 72 -4.17 -24.87 -0.53
C HIS A 72 -5.28 -23.85 -0.22
N LEU A 73 -5.97 -23.39 -1.26
CA LEU A 73 -7.07 -22.45 -1.18
C LEU A 73 -8.32 -23.13 -1.72
N ALA A 74 -9.33 -23.32 -0.88
CA ALA A 74 -10.57 -24.02 -1.20
C ALA A 74 -11.82 -23.11 -1.08
N GLU A 75 -11.62 -21.81 -0.85
CA GLU A 75 -12.68 -20.82 -0.73
C GLU A 75 -12.33 -19.53 -1.49
N PRO A 76 -13.30 -18.70 -1.83
CA PRO A 76 -13.06 -17.41 -2.47
C PRO A 76 -12.06 -16.58 -1.67
N THR A 77 -10.93 -16.26 -2.29
CA THR A 77 -9.75 -15.70 -1.62
C THR A 77 -9.12 -14.58 -2.44
N LEU A 78 -8.69 -13.52 -1.79
CA LEU A 78 -7.88 -12.46 -2.35
C LEU A 78 -6.41 -12.71 -2.03
N LEU A 79 -5.57 -12.57 -3.06
CA LEU A 79 -4.12 -12.68 -2.98
C LEU A 79 -3.51 -11.35 -3.40
N LEU A 80 -2.81 -10.69 -2.47
CA LEU A 80 -2.10 -9.44 -2.75
C LEU A 80 -0.59 -9.69 -2.65
N PHE A 81 0.12 -9.42 -3.74
CA PHE A 81 1.57 -9.37 -3.84
C PHE A 81 1.97 -7.90 -4.06
N PRO A 82 2.30 -7.13 -3.02
CA PRO A 82 2.56 -5.69 -3.16
C PRO A 82 3.86 -5.36 -3.89
N ARG A 83 4.73 -6.35 -4.05
CA ARG A 83 6.03 -6.23 -4.74
C ARG A 83 6.27 -7.40 -5.70
N ALA A 84 7.37 -7.32 -6.42
CA ALA A 84 7.77 -8.33 -7.41
C ALA A 84 8.13 -9.67 -6.71
N VAL A 85 7.16 -10.56 -6.56
CA VAL A 85 7.32 -11.92 -6.02
C VAL A 85 6.92 -12.91 -7.10
N HIS A 86 7.83 -13.85 -7.41
CA HIS A 86 7.49 -15.00 -8.26
C HIS A 86 6.52 -15.91 -7.50
N HIS A 87 5.39 -16.24 -8.14
CA HIS A 87 4.40 -17.15 -7.58
C HIS A 87 3.75 -17.98 -8.67
N GLU A 88 3.20 -19.11 -8.27
CA GLU A 88 2.62 -20.08 -9.19
C GLU A 88 1.26 -20.55 -8.64
N PHE A 89 0.32 -20.77 -9.55
CA PHE A 89 -0.98 -21.37 -9.27
C PHE A 89 -1.06 -22.75 -9.89
N ILE A 90 -1.43 -23.74 -9.11
CA ILE A 90 -1.76 -25.08 -9.59
C ILE A 90 -3.26 -25.27 -9.45
N ASN A 91 -3.96 -25.19 -10.56
CA ASN A 91 -5.42 -25.31 -10.66
C ASN A 91 -5.81 -26.71 -11.14
N PRO A 92 -7.07 -27.16 -10.92
CA PRO A 92 -7.61 -28.33 -11.58
C PRO A 92 -7.39 -28.25 -13.10
N PRO A 93 -6.99 -29.36 -13.76
CA PRO A 93 -6.68 -29.35 -15.19
C PRO A 93 -7.93 -29.20 -16.07
N VAL A 94 -9.09 -29.59 -15.56
CA VAL A 94 -10.41 -29.46 -16.20
C VAL A 94 -11.25 -28.55 -15.32
N ASP A 95 -12.07 -27.69 -15.93
CA ASP A 95 -12.91 -26.67 -15.32
C ASP A 95 -12.13 -25.52 -14.67
N GLY A 96 -10.90 -25.76 -14.20
CA GLY A 96 -10.02 -24.72 -13.63
C GLY A 96 -10.59 -24.06 -12.39
N SER A 97 -9.98 -22.93 -12.02
CA SER A 97 -10.50 -22.05 -10.98
C SER A 97 -10.74 -20.66 -11.57
N ASP A 98 -11.82 -20.01 -11.16
CA ASP A 98 -12.27 -18.75 -11.74
C ASP A 98 -11.60 -17.56 -11.04
N PHE A 99 -10.90 -16.74 -11.81
CA PHE A 99 -10.11 -15.62 -11.33
C PHE A 99 -10.49 -14.30 -11.99
N THR A 100 -10.24 -13.22 -11.25
CA THR A 100 -10.10 -11.89 -11.81
C THR A 100 -8.79 -11.30 -11.25
N CYS A 101 -7.88 -10.91 -12.15
CA CYS A 101 -6.50 -10.58 -11.79
C CYS A 101 -6.08 -9.22 -12.35
N ALA A 102 -5.39 -8.43 -11.53
CA ALA A 102 -4.78 -7.17 -11.93
C ALA A 102 -3.31 -7.10 -11.55
N THR A 103 -2.53 -6.37 -12.35
CA THR A 103 -1.23 -5.85 -11.92
C THR A 103 -1.42 -4.56 -11.15
N LEU A 104 -0.53 -4.30 -10.21
CA LEU A 104 -0.49 -3.08 -9.40
C LEU A 104 0.82 -2.32 -9.66
N ASP A 105 0.71 -1.12 -10.17
CA ASP A 105 1.83 -0.20 -10.33
C ASP A 105 1.76 0.87 -9.24
N PHE A 106 2.69 0.79 -8.28
CA PHE A 106 2.79 1.73 -7.17
C PHE A 106 3.73 2.87 -7.52
N ASP A 107 3.31 4.12 -7.34
CA ASP A 107 4.20 5.27 -7.46
C ASP A 107 5.40 5.10 -6.53
N GLY A 108 6.60 5.05 -7.12
CA GLY A 108 7.80 4.76 -6.33
C GLY A 108 8.25 3.32 -6.36
N GLY A 109 7.45 2.40 -6.88
CA GLY A 109 7.75 0.97 -6.93
C GLY A 109 8.06 0.42 -5.53
N VAL A 110 9.14 -0.33 -5.38
CA VAL A 110 9.57 -0.91 -4.09
C VAL A 110 9.86 0.11 -3.00
N ARG A 111 10.03 1.40 -3.34
CA ARG A 111 10.23 2.49 -2.37
C ARG A 111 8.93 3.16 -1.94
N ASN A 112 7.79 2.75 -2.47
CA ASN A 112 6.49 3.23 -2.03
C ASN A 112 6.29 2.88 -0.55
N PRO A 113 5.90 3.83 0.33
CA PRO A 113 5.72 3.57 1.76
C PRO A 113 4.69 2.47 2.06
N ILE A 114 3.65 2.34 1.24
CA ILE A 114 2.66 1.26 1.36
C ILE A 114 3.35 -0.08 1.11
N VAL A 115 4.04 -0.21 -0.03
CA VAL A 115 4.76 -1.44 -0.42
C VAL A 115 5.78 -1.84 0.64
N GLN A 116 6.53 -0.88 1.20
CA GLN A 116 7.54 -1.14 2.25
C GLN A 116 6.93 -1.63 3.58
N SER A 117 5.67 -1.29 3.83
CA SER A 117 4.99 -1.60 5.09
C SER A 117 4.20 -2.92 5.04
N LEU A 118 4.04 -3.52 3.87
CA LEU A 118 3.28 -4.75 3.68
C LEU A 118 4.20 -5.97 3.62
N PRO A 119 3.75 -7.16 4.03
CA PRO A 119 4.46 -8.42 3.80
C PRO A 119 4.53 -8.73 2.29
N ASP A 120 5.36 -9.70 1.91
CA ASP A 120 5.54 -10.09 0.49
C ASP A 120 4.27 -10.66 -0.13
N VAL A 121 3.47 -11.35 0.69
CA VAL A 121 2.21 -11.97 0.29
C VAL A 121 1.16 -11.78 1.36
N ILE A 122 -0.05 -11.44 0.94
CA ILE A 122 -1.24 -11.37 1.80
C ILE A 122 -2.29 -12.29 1.19
N VAL A 123 -2.78 -13.23 1.98
CA VAL A 123 -3.82 -14.18 1.62
C VAL A 123 -5.02 -13.95 2.52
N LEU A 124 -6.15 -13.53 1.94
CA LEU A 124 -7.35 -13.16 2.71
C LEU A 124 -8.60 -13.82 2.11
N PRO A 125 -9.33 -14.64 2.87
CA PRO A 125 -10.68 -15.03 2.45
C PRO A 125 -11.55 -13.80 2.19
N LEU A 126 -12.30 -13.78 1.08
CA LEU A 126 -13.12 -12.64 0.71
C LEU A 126 -14.14 -12.28 1.80
N GLY A 127 -14.66 -13.28 2.52
CA GLY A 127 -15.59 -13.11 3.62
C GLY A 127 -15.00 -12.45 4.87
N ALA A 128 -13.66 -12.33 4.96
CA ALA A 128 -13.01 -11.69 6.10
C ALA A 128 -13.02 -10.14 6.02
N ILE A 129 -13.34 -9.56 4.84
CA ILE A 129 -13.27 -8.13 4.61
C ILE A 129 -14.68 -7.55 4.52
N ASP A 130 -15.12 -6.89 5.58
CA ASP A 130 -16.42 -6.22 5.62
C ASP A 130 -16.52 -5.15 4.52
N GLY A 131 -17.68 -5.12 3.85
CA GLY A 131 -17.98 -4.12 2.80
C GLY A 131 -17.28 -4.34 1.46
N LEU A 132 -16.51 -5.41 1.29
CA LEU A 132 -15.83 -5.73 0.02
C LEU A 132 -16.80 -6.25 -1.05
N GLN A 133 -17.85 -6.97 -0.65
CA GLN A 133 -18.75 -7.69 -1.56
C GLN A 133 -19.33 -6.82 -2.68
N GLY A 134 -19.82 -5.61 -2.33
CA GLY A 134 -20.40 -4.72 -3.35
C GLY A 134 -19.40 -4.25 -4.41
N ALA A 135 -18.14 -4.05 -4.04
CA ALA A 135 -17.08 -3.71 -4.99
C ALA A 135 -16.70 -4.91 -5.88
N LEU A 136 -16.69 -6.13 -5.30
CA LEU A 136 -16.43 -7.36 -6.06
C LEU A 136 -17.55 -7.68 -7.03
N ASP A 137 -18.81 -7.52 -6.64
CA ASP A 137 -19.96 -7.77 -7.53
C ASP A 137 -19.90 -6.88 -8.78
N LEU A 138 -19.56 -5.59 -8.59
CA LEU A 138 -19.36 -4.67 -9.72
C LEU A 138 -18.14 -5.06 -10.55
N LEU A 139 -17.02 -5.41 -9.92
CA LEU A 139 -15.79 -5.83 -10.60
C LEU A 139 -16.04 -7.06 -11.47
N PHE A 140 -16.75 -8.06 -10.95
CA PHE A 140 -17.04 -9.28 -11.67
C PHE A 140 -18.02 -9.01 -12.82
N ALA A 141 -19.06 -8.21 -12.61
CA ALA A 141 -19.98 -7.83 -13.68
C ALA A 141 -19.28 -7.12 -14.85
N GLU A 142 -18.30 -6.23 -14.55
CA GLU A 142 -17.54 -5.52 -15.60
C GLU A 142 -16.46 -6.39 -16.24
N SER A 143 -15.97 -7.42 -15.53
CA SER A 143 -14.98 -8.37 -16.06
C SER A 143 -15.61 -9.44 -16.95
N ASP A 144 -16.85 -9.87 -16.63
CA ASP A 144 -17.53 -10.95 -17.32
C ASP A 144 -18.22 -10.48 -18.62
N GLN A 145 -18.54 -9.19 -18.73
CA GLN A 145 -19.25 -8.62 -19.90
C GLN A 145 -18.49 -7.42 -20.46
N LEU A 146 -17.96 -7.56 -21.66
CA LEU A 146 -17.32 -6.46 -22.37
C LEU A 146 -18.35 -5.42 -22.80
N ARG A 147 -18.36 -4.27 -22.11
CA ARG A 147 -19.16 -3.08 -22.42
C ARG A 147 -18.25 -1.89 -22.69
N CYS A 148 -18.81 -0.81 -23.22
CA CYS A 148 -18.06 0.42 -23.40
C CYS A 148 -17.50 0.91 -22.04
N GLY A 149 -16.17 1.02 -21.92
CA GLY A 149 -15.52 1.46 -20.70
C GLY A 149 -15.25 0.36 -19.65
N SER A 150 -15.69 -0.89 -19.85
CA SER A 150 -15.53 -1.99 -18.86
C SER A 150 -14.12 -2.13 -18.33
N ARG A 151 -13.12 -2.11 -19.21
CA ARG A 151 -11.71 -2.23 -18.79
C ARG A 151 -11.28 -1.09 -17.85
N LEU A 152 -11.67 0.14 -18.16
CA LEU A 152 -11.34 1.29 -17.31
C LEU A 152 -12.05 1.20 -15.96
N LEU A 153 -13.32 0.81 -15.98
CA LEU A 153 -14.12 0.65 -14.76
C LEU A 153 -13.58 -0.48 -13.90
N ALA A 154 -13.25 -1.64 -14.47
CA ALA A 154 -12.63 -2.76 -13.76
C ALA A 154 -11.30 -2.35 -13.11
N ASN A 155 -10.45 -1.57 -13.81
CA ASN A 155 -9.21 -1.06 -13.22
C ASN A 155 -9.49 -0.19 -11.98
N ARG A 156 -10.47 0.71 -12.04
CA ARG A 156 -10.85 1.55 -10.88
C ARG A 156 -11.46 0.73 -9.74
N LEU A 157 -12.22 -0.32 -10.07
CA LEU A 157 -12.77 -1.21 -9.05
C LEU A 157 -11.69 -2.02 -8.33
N PHE A 158 -10.62 -2.43 -9.02
CA PHE A 158 -9.45 -3.01 -8.37
C PHE A 158 -8.76 -2.04 -7.42
N GLU A 159 -8.70 -0.74 -7.74
CA GLU A 159 -8.17 0.29 -6.83
C GLU A 159 -9.07 0.42 -5.59
N VAL A 160 -10.41 0.35 -5.76
CA VAL A 160 -11.38 0.32 -4.64
C VAL A 160 -11.16 -0.93 -3.77
N VAL A 161 -11.04 -2.11 -4.39
CA VAL A 161 -10.75 -3.37 -3.68
C VAL A 161 -9.46 -3.25 -2.88
N LEU A 162 -8.38 -2.71 -3.46
CA LEU A 162 -7.12 -2.49 -2.76
C LEU A 162 -7.29 -1.57 -1.55
N ILE A 163 -8.05 -0.47 -1.66
CA ILE A 163 -8.31 0.43 -0.53
C ILE A 163 -9.03 -0.32 0.61
N GLN A 164 -10.00 -1.17 0.30
CA GLN A 164 -10.69 -1.97 1.32
C GLN A 164 -9.74 -2.96 1.99
N VAL A 165 -8.86 -3.60 1.23
CA VAL A 165 -7.80 -4.47 1.78
C VAL A 165 -6.86 -3.69 2.70
N LEU A 166 -6.41 -2.50 2.30
CA LEU A 166 -5.53 -1.67 3.13
C LEU A 166 -6.22 -1.21 4.43
N ARG A 167 -7.53 -0.89 4.39
CA ARG A 167 -8.33 -0.61 5.58
C ARG A 167 -8.37 -1.81 6.52
N TRP A 168 -8.68 -2.97 5.98
CA TRP A 168 -8.71 -4.20 6.76
C TRP A 168 -7.35 -4.50 7.41
N ILE A 169 -6.25 -4.31 6.69
CA ILE A 169 -4.88 -4.48 7.20
C ILE A 169 -4.58 -3.54 8.37
N ILE A 170 -5.00 -2.27 8.29
CA ILE A 170 -4.83 -1.29 9.38
C ILE A 170 -5.61 -1.71 10.61
N ASP A 171 -6.80 -2.28 10.44
CA ASP A 171 -7.65 -2.70 11.55
C ASP A 171 -7.25 -4.10 12.11
N HIS A 172 -6.52 -4.92 11.32
CA HIS A 172 -6.07 -6.28 11.69
C HIS A 172 -4.56 -6.48 11.45
N PRO A 173 -3.67 -5.63 12.00
CA PRO A 173 -2.24 -5.64 11.66
C PRO A 173 -1.51 -6.93 12.06
N ASP A 174 -1.96 -7.61 13.12
CA ASP A 174 -1.37 -8.86 13.60
C ASP A 174 -1.77 -10.03 12.69
N THR A 175 -3.04 -10.11 12.31
CA THR A 175 -3.55 -11.13 11.37
C THR A 175 -2.88 -10.98 9.99
N ALA A 176 -2.69 -9.73 9.53
CA ALA A 176 -2.00 -9.42 8.28
C ALA A 176 -0.47 -9.56 8.40
N GLN A 177 0.08 -9.92 9.56
CA GLN A 177 1.51 -10.05 9.82
C GLN A 177 2.33 -8.80 9.43
N VAL A 178 1.75 -7.62 9.66
CA VAL A 178 2.39 -6.35 9.30
C VAL A 178 3.58 -6.09 10.21
N SER A 179 4.76 -5.98 9.63
CA SER A 179 5.99 -5.59 10.33
C SER A 179 5.94 -4.14 10.84
N PRO A 180 6.81 -3.76 11.79
CA PRO A 180 6.95 -2.36 12.18
C PRO A 180 7.17 -1.46 10.97
N GLY A 181 6.32 -0.43 10.82
CA GLY A 181 6.30 0.47 9.66
C GLY A 181 5.10 1.40 9.67
N MET A 182 4.86 2.07 8.55
CA MET A 182 3.77 3.03 8.41
C MET A 182 2.39 2.40 8.71
N MET A 183 2.07 1.25 8.11
CA MET A 183 0.77 0.60 8.30
C MET A 183 0.55 0.19 9.76
N ARG A 184 1.59 -0.35 10.42
CA ARG A 184 1.54 -0.68 11.84
C ARG A 184 1.39 0.58 12.71
N GLY A 185 2.03 1.68 12.36
CA GLY A 185 1.85 2.97 13.04
C GLY A 185 0.43 3.53 12.88
N LEU A 186 -0.17 3.38 11.70
CA LEU A 186 -1.55 3.82 11.42
C LEU A 186 -2.61 2.95 12.12
N SER A 187 -2.27 1.74 12.56
CA SER A 187 -3.20 0.87 13.30
C SER A 187 -3.44 1.34 14.74
N ASP A 188 -2.49 2.01 15.40
CA ASP A 188 -2.72 2.65 16.71
C ASP A 188 -3.48 3.98 16.53
N PRO A 189 -4.69 4.15 17.07
CA PRO A 189 -5.49 5.37 16.85
C PRO A 189 -4.83 6.66 17.36
N ARG A 190 -3.95 6.58 18.35
CA ARG A 190 -3.22 7.75 18.89
C ARG A 190 -2.07 8.11 17.97
N LEU A 191 -1.24 7.13 17.59
CA LEU A 191 -0.12 7.36 16.68
C LEU A 191 -0.61 7.81 15.30
N ALA A 192 -1.74 7.27 14.83
CA ALA A 192 -2.37 7.65 13.57
C ALA A 192 -2.64 9.15 13.48
N LYS A 193 -3.08 9.81 14.55
CA LYS A 193 -3.30 11.28 14.57
C LYS A 193 -2.02 12.06 14.26
N ALA A 194 -0.89 11.64 14.82
CA ALA A 194 0.40 12.27 14.56
C ALA A 194 0.92 11.94 13.16
N LEU A 195 0.82 10.68 12.74
CA LEU A 195 1.24 10.22 11.41
C LEU A 195 0.47 10.93 10.29
N MET A 196 -0.86 11.01 10.40
CA MET A 196 -1.70 11.72 9.43
C MET A 196 -1.33 13.20 9.32
N ALA A 197 -1.06 13.86 10.46
CA ALA A 197 -0.63 15.25 10.45
C ALA A 197 0.72 15.42 9.72
N VAL A 198 1.67 14.49 9.94
CA VAL A 198 2.96 14.46 9.21
C VAL A 198 2.74 14.20 7.73
N HIS A 199 1.84 13.27 7.38
CA HIS A 199 1.56 12.91 5.98
C HIS A 199 0.88 14.05 5.22
N ALA A 200 -0.04 14.76 5.86
CA ALA A 200 -0.79 15.87 5.24
C ALA A 200 0.04 17.17 5.09
N ALA A 201 1.06 17.37 5.94
CA ALA A 201 1.89 18.57 5.90
C ALA A 201 3.39 18.21 5.99
N PRO A 202 3.95 17.63 4.92
CA PRO A 202 5.36 17.22 4.90
C PRO A 202 6.34 18.41 4.95
N ASP A 203 5.92 19.61 4.59
CA ASP A 203 6.69 20.85 4.67
C ASP A 203 6.86 21.35 6.09
N ALA A 204 5.92 21.03 6.99
CA ALA A 204 5.93 21.53 8.35
C ALA A 204 7.11 20.97 9.17
N GLU A 205 7.50 21.71 10.20
CA GLU A 205 8.44 21.24 11.22
C GLU A 205 7.71 20.33 12.22
N TRP A 206 8.09 19.05 12.25
CA TRP A 206 7.53 18.04 13.13
C TRP A 206 8.52 17.67 14.24
N THR A 207 8.42 18.40 15.37
CA THR A 207 9.18 18.08 16.59
C THR A 207 8.52 16.92 17.35
N LEU A 208 9.29 16.26 18.23
CA LEU A 208 8.76 15.21 19.12
C LEU A 208 7.58 15.73 19.96
N GLU A 209 7.70 16.96 20.48
CA GLU A 209 6.67 17.62 21.28
C GLU A 209 5.37 17.75 20.52
N ARG A 210 5.45 18.31 19.32
CA ARG A 210 4.28 18.56 18.45
C ARG A 210 3.61 17.25 18.03
N MET A 211 4.37 16.20 17.73
CA MET A 211 3.82 14.90 17.38
C MET A 211 3.18 14.21 18.60
N ALA A 212 3.80 14.28 19.78
CA ALA A 212 3.26 13.73 21.02
C ALA A 212 1.95 14.44 21.42
N GLU A 213 1.88 15.78 21.28
CA GLU A 213 0.67 16.56 21.49
C GLU A 213 -0.47 16.10 20.57
N ARG A 214 -0.20 15.92 19.27
CA ARG A 214 -1.18 15.41 18.32
C ARG A 214 -1.71 14.02 18.68
N ALA A 215 -0.85 13.18 19.23
CA ALA A 215 -1.21 11.85 19.71
C ALA A 215 -1.92 11.84 21.07
N GLY A 216 -1.95 12.97 21.79
CA GLY A 216 -2.45 13.06 23.16
C GLY A 216 -1.61 12.27 24.15
N MET A 217 -0.28 12.22 23.97
CA MET A 217 0.66 11.42 24.75
C MET A 217 1.79 12.27 25.35
N SER A 218 2.40 11.81 26.45
CA SER A 218 3.67 12.38 26.90
C SER A 218 4.78 12.09 25.89
N ARG A 219 5.81 12.95 25.83
CA ARG A 219 6.95 12.80 24.90
C ARG A 219 7.64 11.43 25.00
N SER A 220 7.89 10.94 26.21
CA SER A 220 8.56 9.66 26.43
C SER A 220 7.70 8.48 25.99
N ALA A 221 6.41 8.48 26.36
CA ALA A 221 5.47 7.43 25.96
C ALA A 221 5.27 7.40 24.44
N PHE A 222 5.12 8.59 23.81
CA PHE A 222 5.00 8.70 22.36
C PHE A 222 6.24 8.18 21.64
N ALA A 223 7.45 8.63 22.04
CA ALA A 223 8.68 8.20 21.40
C ALA A 223 8.89 6.68 21.46
N ALA A 224 8.59 6.05 22.60
CA ALA A 224 8.67 4.62 22.78
C ALA A 224 7.65 3.88 21.90
N ALA A 225 6.36 4.24 22.00
CA ALA A 225 5.29 3.61 21.22
C ALA A 225 5.51 3.80 19.71
N PHE A 226 5.89 5.01 19.28
CA PHE A 226 6.15 5.33 17.89
C PHE A 226 7.29 4.48 17.31
N LYS A 227 8.43 4.37 18.05
CA LYS A 227 9.57 3.55 17.61
C LYS A 227 9.21 2.07 17.54
N THR A 228 8.43 1.56 18.48
CA THR A 228 7.95 0.17 18.47
C THR A 228 7.06 -0.09 17.27
N ALA A 229 6.08 0.80 17.00
CA ALA A 229 5.13 0.63 15.92
C ALA A 229 5.73 0.87 14.52
N THR A 230 6.59 1.89 14.37
CA THR A 230 7.12 2.28 13.05
C THR A 230 8.53 1.79 12.76
N GLY A 231 9.26 1.28 13.76
CA GLY A 231 10.67 0.91 13.65
C GLY A 231 11.63 2.11 13.62
N SER A 232 11.13 3.35 13.62
CA SER A 232 11.89 4.59 13.43
C SER A 232 11.64 5.60 14.54
N THR A 233 12.57 6.51 14.76
CA THR A 233 12.29 7.67 15.61
C THR A 233 11.37 8.66 14.90
N PRO A 234 10.55 9.47 15.63
CA PRO A 234 9.66 10.47 15.02
C PRO A 234 10.36 11.39 14.03
N ALA A 235 11.54 11.90 14.36
CA ALA A 235 12.31 12.80 13.49
C ALA A 235 12.83 12.08 12.22
N ALA A 236 13.32 10.84 12.35
CA ALA A 236 13.75 10.05 11.18
C ALA A 236 12.59 9.73 10.28
N TYR A 237 11.45 9.32 10.84
CA TYR A 237 10.23 9.04 10.07
C TYR A 237 9.74 10.26 9.29
N SER A 238 9.64 11.43 9.96
CA SER A 238 9.20 12.67 9.31
C SER A 238 10.12 13.05 8.15
N LEU A 239 11.45 12.94 8.32
CA LEU A 239 12.41 13.18 7.25
C LEU A 239 12.25 12.18 6.11
N ASP A 240 12.11 10.89 6.43
CA ASP A 240 11.92 9.84 5.41
C ASP A 240 10.64 10.02 4.63
N TRP A 241 9.54 10.41 5.30
CA TRP A 241 8.29 10.76 4.63
C TRP A 241 8.48 11.94 3.67
N LYS A 242 9.09 13.03 4.14
CA LYS A 242 9.42 14.22 3.34
C LYS A 242 10.24 13.85 2.10
N LEU A 243 11.23 12.97 2.24
CA LEU A 243 12.07 12.52 1.12
C LEU A 243 11.34 11.55 0.17
N ASN A 244 10.36 10.77 0.67
CA ASN A 244 9.49 9.97 -0.19
C ASN A 244 8.61 10.86 -1.06
N VAL A 245 7.96 11.88 -0.47
CA VAL A 245 7.19 12.88 -1.23
C VAL A 245 8.07 13.59 -2.25
N ALA A 246 9.31 13.94 -1.87
CA ALA A 246 10.27 14.53 -2.82
C ALA A 246 10.50 13.65 -4.06
N THR A 247 10.61 12.31 -3.88
CA THR A 247 10.77 11.42 -5.04
C THR A 247 9.56 11.41 -5.97
N SER A 248 8.35 11.52 -5.43
CA SER A 248 7.12 11.63 -6.22
C SER A 248 7.07 12.94 -7.01
N LEU A 249 7.36 14.08 -6.35
CA LEU A 249 7.40 15.39 -6.99
C LEU A 249 8.48 15.49 -8.11
N LEU A 250 9.67 14.93 -7.85
CA LEU A 250 10.74 14.87 -8.85
C LEU A 250 10.34 14.03 -10.06
N ARG A 251 9.63 12.89 -9.85
CA ARG A 251 9.07 12.08 -10.95
C ARG A 251 8.05 12.82 -11.77
N ALA A 252 7.25 13.67 -11.12
CA ALA A 252 6.30 14.54 -11.80
C ALA A 252 6.96 15.71 -12.55
N GLY A 253 8.32 15.74 -12.66
CA GLY A 253 9.07 16.76 -13.39
C GLY A 253 9.28 18.06 -12.64
N ARG A 254 8.98 18.12 -11.33
CA ARG A 254 9.21 19.34 -10.56
C ARG A 254 10.70 19.64 -10.41
N PRO A 255 11.14 20.90 -10.60
CA PRO A 255 12.53 21.29 -10.42
C PRO A 255 13.05 21.05 -8.99
N VAL A 256 14.31 20.58 -8.87
CA VAL A 256 14.93 20.26 -7.57
C VAL A 256 14.84 21.41 -6.56
N LYS A 257 15.06 22.66 -7.02
CA LYS A 257 14.97 23.86 -6.17
C LYS A 257 13.54 24.09 -5.65
N GLN A 258 12.55 23.88 -6.51
CA GLN A 258 11.14 24.03 -6.12
C GLN A 258 10.72 22.95 -5.12
N VAL A 259 11.11 21.68 -5.37
CA VAL A 259 10.83 20.56 -4.43
C VAL A 259 11.46 20.83 -3.06
N ALA A 260 12.69 21.36 -3.00
CA ALA A 260 13.31 21.71 -1.72
C ALA A 260 12.49 22.74 -0.94
N LEU A 261 12.04 23.80 -1.60
CA LEU A 261 11.23 24.87 -0.97
C LEU A 261 9.85 24.35 -0.57
N GLU A 262 9.17 23.63 -1.46
CA GLU A 262 7.83 23.06 -1.26
C GLU A 262 7.78 22.10 -0.08
N LEU A 263 8.91 21.41 0.23
CA LEU A 263 9.04 20.50 1.36
C LEU A 263 9.69 21.15 2.60
N GLY A 264 9.83 22.48 2.65
CA GLY A 264 10.32 23.19 3.82
C GLY A 264 11.78 22.95 4.15
N PHE A 265 12.63 22.66 3.14
CA PHE A 265 14.09 22.70 3.34
C PHE A 265 14.60 24.12 3.24
N ALA A 266 15.58 24.48 4.09
CA ALA A 266 16.16 25.81 4.09
C ALA A 266 16.73 26.22 2.71
N ASP A 267 17.32 25.26 2.00
CA ASP A 267 17.89 25.46 0.68
C ASP A 267 18.01 24.13 -0.12
N ALA A 268 18.23 24.24 -1.43
CA ALA A 268 18.43 23.09 -2.30
C ALA A 268 19.70 22.26 -1.99
N PRO A 269 20.84 22.82 -1.56
CA PRO A 269 21.99 22.05 -1.06
C PRO A 269 21.65 21.18 0.16
N THR A 270 20.93 21.70 1.13
CA THR A 270 20.50 20.95 2.34
C THR A 270 19.58 19.79 1.97
N PHE A 271 18.60 20.03 1.10
CA PHE A 271 17.76 18.98 0.52
C PHE A 271 18.60 17.92 -0.21
N SER A 272 19.51 18.34 -1.10
CA SER A 272 20.33 17.41 -1.90
C SER A 272 21.22 16.52 -1.03
N ARG A 273 21.78 17.04 0.08
CA ARG A 273 22.54 16.25 1.05
C ARG A 273 21.66 15.22 1.75
N ALA A 274 20.47 15.61 2.22
CA ALA A 274 19.52 14.70 2.86
C ALA A 274 19.06 13.62 1.89
N PHE A 275 18.70 13.99 0.66
CA PHE A 275 18.29 13.07 -0.39
C PHE A 275 19.38 12.06 -0.75
N ARG A 276 20.63 12.52 -0.94
CA ARG A 276 21.77 11.65 -1.24
C ARG A 276 22.07 10.67 -0.09
N ARG A 277 22.03 11.13 1.16
CA ARG A 277 22.23 10.25 2.31
C ARG A 277 21.22 9.09 2.35
N ARG A 278 19.97 9.35 1.96
CA ARG A 278 18.91 8.35 1.95
C ARG A 278 18.91 7.47 0.70
N ASN A 279 19.15 8.05 -0.47
CA ASN A 279 18.99 7.38 -1.76
C ASN A 279 20.32 6.92 -2.38
N GLY A 280 21.47 7.27 -1.79
CA GLY A 280 22.81 6.95 -2.30
C GLY A 280 23.29 7.88 -3.41
N VAL A 281 22.39 8.58 -4.09
CA VAL A 281 22.65 9.48 -5.21
C VAL A 281 21.98 10.83 -5.03
N SER A 282 22.48 11.87 -5.68
CA SER A 282 21.86 13.20 -5.66
C SER A 282 20.53 13.22 -6.43
N PRO A 283 19.64 14.21 -6.18
CA PRO A 283 18.39 14.34 -6.93
C PRO A 283 18.59 14.42 -8.45
N ARG A 284 19.68 15.05 -8.92
CA ARG A 284 19.99 15.17 -10.35
C ARG A 284 20.44 13.85 -10.96
N GLU A 285 21.37 13.14 -10.30
CA GLU A 285 21.81 11.79 -10.69
C GLU A 285 20.64 10.81 -10.70
N TRP A 286 19.76 10.92 -9.70
CA TRP A 286 18.58 10.08 -9.59
C TRP A 286 17.57 10.29 -10.74
N LEU A 287 17.41 11.53 -11.23
CA LEU A 287 16.60 11.84 -12.41
C LEU A 287 17.29 11.36 -13.70
N GLY A 288 18.62 11.53 -13.81
CA GLY A 288 19.41 11.14 -15.01
C GLY A 288 19.41 9.63 -15.25
N ALA A 289 19.56 8.82 -14.20
CA ALA A 289 19.56 7.36 -14.30
C ALA A 289 18.22 6.76 -14.82
N ARG A 290 17.17 7.55 -14.96
CA ARG A 290 15.85 7.16 -15.50
C ARG A 290 15.63 7.55 -16.96
N GLY A 291 16.37 8.53 -17.44
CA GLY A 291 16.32 8.92 -18.87
C GLY A 291 16.93 7.87 -19.79
N GLU A 292 17.69 6.91 -19.24
CA GLU A 292 18.35 5.84 -20.01
C GLU A 292 17.52 4.53 -20.06
N THR A 293 16.38 4.47 -19.37
CA THR A 293 15.52 3.26 -19.27
C THR A 293 14.09 3.47 -19.80
N ALA A 294 13.82 4.58 -20.49
CA ALA A 294 12.52 4.88 -21.09
C ALA A 294 12.52 4.65 -22.61
#